data_9f82cc986770e5fc5096658300231cc8
#
_entry.id   9f82cc986770e5fc5096658300231cc8
#
_cell.length_a   1.000
_cell.length_b   1.000
_cell.length_c   1.000
_cell.angle_alpha   90.00
_cell.angle_beta   90.00
_cell.angle_gamma   90.00
#
_symmetry.space_group_name_H-M   'P 1'
#
loop_
_entity.id
_entity.type
_entity.pdbx_description
1 polymer ?
#
loop_
_entity_poly.entity_id
_entity_poly.type
_entity_poly.pdbx_seq_one_letter_code
_entity_poly.pdbx_strand_id
1 'polypeptide(L)'
;FWSRGMYTAWKEAIKEKYDYYLWLNDDIELYPFFFQELIECQSLNDPNCIISGLVEDFDKNKILYGGSDSQKKLIQPNKQPQEIKFMNGNVVLVPKSVVDKIGIIDPVYHHDLGDVDYGLKAQENGIKVYTTRIPIASGYSNNFCRVRKGGVTLKERFKRLYSPLGSNPNINFYFRKKHFGTTKAIIFIIYIFVLNILPDKIVYFFWGDIYKDK
;
A
#
# COMPACT_ATOMS: atom_id res chain seq x y z
N PHE A 1 -7.27 -12.33 3.33
CA PHE A 1 -6.63 -11.03 3.56
C PHE A 1 -5.99 -10.56 2.27
N TRP A 2 -5.93 -9.25 2.06
CA TRP A 2 -5.69 -8.61 0.76
C TRP A 2 -4.44 -9.13 0.01
N SER A 3 -3.24 -8.99 0.57
CA SER A 3 -2.01 -9.38 -0.14
C SER A 3 -1.97 -10.87 -0.54
N ARG A 4 -2.45 -11.78 0.33
CA ARG A 4 -2.54 -13.20 -0.01
C ARG A 4 -3.63 -13.52 -1.01
N GLY A 5 -4.77 -12.82 -0.95
CA GLY A 5 -5.83 -12.92 -1.95
C GLY A 5 -5.32 -12.48 -3.32
N MET A 6 -4.67 -11.33 -3.37
CA MET A 6 -4.06 -10.79 -4.58
C MET A 6 -2.97 -11.73 -5.13
N TYR A 7 -2.09 -12.26 -4.27
CA TYR A 7 -1.09 -13.26 -4.69
C TYR A 7 -1.75 -14.48 -5.34
N THR A 8 -2.82 -15.02 -4.73
CA THR A 8 -3.51 -16.21 -5.25
C THR A 8 -4.17 -15.93 -6.59
N ALA A 9 -4.91 -14.83 -6.71
CA ALA A 9 -5.56 -14.42 -7.95
C ALA A 9 -4.53 -14.16 -9.06
N TRP A 10 -3.45 -13.46 -8.74
CA TRP A 10 -2.42 -13.14 -9.73
C TRP A 10 -1.63 -14.37 -10.19
N LYS A 11 -1.35 -15.30 -9.27
CA LYS A 11 -0.72 -16.59 -9.60
C LYS A 11 -1.53 -17.39 -10.62
N GLU A 12 -2.85 -17.29 -10.59
CA GLU A 12 -3.70 -17.91 -11.63
C GLU A 12 -3.67 -17.07 -12.92
N ALA A 13 -3.82 -15.75 -12.83
CA ALA A 13 -3.88 -14.87 -13.98
C ALA A 13 -2.62 -14.91 -14.87
N ILE A 14 -1.42 -15.07 -14.29
CA ILE A 14 -0.18 -15.13 -15.07
C ILE A 14 -0.05 -16.35 -15.98
N LYS A 15 -0.86 -17.39 -15.77
CA LYS A 15 -0.89 -18.58 -16.64
C LYS A 15 -1.38 -18.24 -18.06
N GLU A 16 -2.26 -17.26 -18.18
CA GLU A 16 -2.88 -16.83 -19.44
C GLU A 16 -2.03 -15.82 -20.24
N LYS A 17 -0.91 -15.35 -19.69
CA LYS A 17 0.06 -14.45 -20.33
C LYS A 17 -0.56 -13.19 -20.94
N TYR A 18 -1.47 -12.54 -20.23
CA TYR A 18 -2.06 -11.24 -20.62
C TYR A 18 -0.99 -10.16 -20.77
N ASP A 19 -1.24 -9.15 -21.58
CA ASP A 19 -0.34 -8.01 -21.77
C ASP A 19 -0.27 -7.12 -20.52
N TYR A 20 -1.39 -7.08 -19.74
CA TYR A 20 -1.53 -6.31 -18.52
C TYR A 20 -2.24 -7.09 -17.44
N TYR A 21 -1.90 -6.78 -16.20
CA TYR A 21 -2.58 -7.26 -14.99
C TYR A 21 -3.12 -6.05 -14.24
N LEU A 22 -4.40 -6.07 -13.92
CA LEU A 22 -5.07 -5.00 -13.20
C LEU A 22 -5.44 -5.48 -11.79
N TRP A 23 -4.89 -4.81 -10.77
CA TRP A 23 -5.33 -5.02 -9.40
C TRP A 23 -6.54 -4.13 -9.14
N LEU A 24 -7.56 -4.69 -8.51
CA LEU A 24 -8.77 -3.98 -8.12
C LEU A 24 -9.17 -4.42 -6.72
N ASN A 25 -9.49 -3.45 -5.87
CA ASN A 25 -10.17 -3.70 -4.61
C ASN A 25 -11.68 -3.76 -4.85
N ASP A 26 -12.37 -4.56 -4.04
CA ASP A 26 -13.82 -4.76 -4.09
C ASP A 26 -14.62 -3.71 -3.30
N ASP A 27 -13.93 -2.80 -2.60
CA ASP A 27 -14.50 -1.75 -1.75
C ASP A 27 -14.36 -0.33 -2.35
N ILE A 28 -14.15 -0.22 -3.67
CA ILE A 28 -14.07 1.03 -4.42
C ILE A 28 -15.06 1.06 -5.58
N GLU A 29 -15.51 2.25 -5.98
CA GLU A 29 -16.33 2.49 -7.17
C GLU A 29 -15.49 3.09 -8.28
N LEU A 30 -15.34 2.35 -9.40
CA LEU A 30 -14.57 2.79 -10.56
C LEU A 30 -15.37 3.79 -11.40
N TYR A 31 -14.70 4.83 -11.90
CA TYR A 31 -15.30 5.73 -12.88
C TYR A 31 -15.28 5.12 -14.27
N PRO A 32 -16.25 5.45 -15.16
CA PRO A 32 -16.35 4.82 -16.48
C PRO A 32 -15.09 4.94 -17.35
N PHE A 33 -14.28 5.96 -17.15
CA PHE A 33 -13.06 6.24 -17.91
C PHE A 33 -11.78 5.66 -17.24
N PHE A 34 -11.89 4.92 -16.15
CA PHE A 34 -10.73 4.48 -15.35
C PHE A 34 -9.68 3.74 -16.17
N PHE A 35 -10.11 2.83 -17.02
CA PHE A 35 -9.21 2.00 -17.82
C PHE A 35 -8.49 2.82 -18.90
N GLN A 36 -9.23 3.69 -19.57
CA GLN A 36 -8.65 4.61 -20.56
C GLN A 36 -7.57 5.50 -19.91
N GLU A 37 -7.87 6.08 -18.75
CA GLU A 37 -6.90 6.91 -18.02
C GLU A 37 -5.62 6.15 -17.64
N LEU A 38 -5.75 4.90 -17.19
CA LEU A 38 -4.59 4.05 -16.87
C LEU A 38 -3.69 3.83 -18.08
N ILE A 39 -4.27 3.47 -19.24
CA ILE A 39 -3.53 3.23 -20.48
C ILE A 39 -2.91 4.53 -21.03
N GLU A 40 -3.63 5.65 -20.99
CA GLU A 40 -3.08 6.95 -21.39
C GLU A 40 -1.91 7.37 -20.51
N CYS A 41 -2.01 7.23 -19.19
CA CYS A 41 -0.92 7.54 -18.28
C CYS A 41 0.31 6.69 -18.52
N GLN A 42 0.13 5.41 -18.86
CA GLN A 42 1.25 4.55 -19.23
C GLN A 42 1.90 4.99 -20.55
N SER A 43 1.08 5.29 -21.57
CA SER A 43 1.56 5.72 -22.88
C SER A 43 2.33 7.04 -22.86
N LEU A 44 1.99 7.93 -21.92
CA LEU A 44 2.69 9.21 -21.70
C LEU A 44 4.08 9.06 -21.05
N ASN A 45 4.37 7.88 -20.49
CA ASN A 45 5.61 7.59 -19.79
C ASN A 45 6.37 6.43 -20.45
N ASP A 46 6.94 5.54 -19.65
CA ASP A 46 7.58 4.31 -20.11
C ASP A 46 6.53 3.19 -20.23
N PRO A 47 6.39 2.49 -21.37
CA PRO A 47 5.48 1.35 -21.49
C PRO A 47 5.71 0.24 -20.45
N ASN A 48 6.87 0.23 -19.81
CA ASN A 48 7.19 -0.70 -18.74
C ASN A 48 6.97 -0.13 -17.33
N CYS A 49 6.30 1.02 -17.19
CA CYS A 49 5.99 1.56 -15.88
C CYS A 49 4.71 0.95 -15.27
N ILE A 50 4.62 1.02 -13.94
CA ILE A 50 3.41 0.67 -13.21
C ILE A 50 2.58 1.96 -13.02
N ILE A 51 1.26 1.87 -13.16
CA ILE A 51 0.35 2.98 -12.87
C ILE A 51 -0.53 2.64 -11.67
N SER A 52 -0.47 3.47 -10.63
CA SER A 52 -1.32 3.40 -9.43
C SER A 52 -2.42 4.46 -9.52
N GLY A 53 -3.67 4.03 -9.55
CA GLY A 53 -4.84 4.90 -9.69
C GLY A 53 -5.08 5.78 -8.47
N LEU A 54 -5.32 7.06 -8.68
CA LEU A 54 -5.80 7.95 -7.63
C LEU A 54 -7.25 7.61 -7.30
N VAL A 55 -7.53 7.47 -6.00
CA VAL A 55 -8.87 7.23 -5.44
C VAL A 55 -9.23 8.37 -4.52
N GLU A 56 -10.40 8.97 -4.73
CA GLU A 56 -10.91 10.06 -3.89
C GLU A 56 -12.03 9.57 -2.95
N ASP A 57 -12.44 10.40 -2.01
CA ASP A 57 -13.62 10.11 -1.19
C ASP A 57 -14.91 10.29 -2.03
N PHE A 58 -16.01 9.71 -1.56
CA PHE A 58 -17.30 9.81 -2.28
C PHE A 58 -17.79 11.25 -2.42
N ASP A 59 -17.42 12.13 -1.50
CA ASP A 59 -17.77 13.56 -1.56
C ASP A 59 -16.85 14.35 -2.50
N LYS A 60 -15.83 13.70 -3.09
CA LYS A 60 -14.83 14.28 -4.01
C LYS A 60 -14.05 15.47 -3.43
N ASN A 61 -13.90 15.48 -2.10
CA ASN A 61 -13.23 16.57 -1.38
C ASN A 61 -11.73 16.32 -1.19
N LYS A 62 -11.31 15.07 -1.19
CA LYS A 62 -9.90 14.71 -0.92
C LYS A 62 -9.49 13.40 -1.58
N ILE A 63 -8.22 13.31 -1.91
CA ILE A 63 -7.60 12.06 -2.32
C ILE A 63 -7.38 11.18 -1.09
N LEU A 64 -7.76 9.92 -1.20
CA LEU A 64 -7.60 8.91 -0.16
C LEU A 64 -6.39 8.01 -0.42
N TYR A 65 -6.23 7.58 -1.69
CA TYR A 65 -5.25 6.59 -2.10
C TYR A 65 -4.66 6.92 -3.48
N GLY A 66 -3.64 6.15 -3.87
CA GLY A 66 -2.95 6.24 -5.15
C GLY A 66 -1.45 6.08 -4.97
N GLY A 67 -0.84 6.93 -4.17
CA GLY A 67 0.56 6.81 -3.85
C GLY A 67 1.10 8.03 -3.11
N SER A 68 2.30 7.91 -2.60
CA SER A 68 2.97 8.99 -1.89
C SER A 68 4.43 9.15 -2.32
N ASP A 69 4.96 10.35 -2.09
CA ASP A 69 6.35 10.70 -2.35
C ASP A 69 7.32 10.08 -1.32
N SER A 70 8.61 10.40 -1.43
CA SER A 70 9.65 9.93 -0.52
C SER A 70 9.49 10.44 0.92
N GLN A 71 8.74 11.52 1.12
CA GLN A 71 8.41 12.08 2.43
C GLN A 71 7.10 11.50 2.99
N LYS A 72 6.48 10.54 2.27
CA LYS A 72 5.18 9.91 2.60
C LYS A 72 3.99 10.87 2.51
N LYS A 73 4.14 11.97 1.78
CA LYS A 73 3.03 12.87 1.49
C LYS A 73 2.21 12.29 0.33
N LEU A 74 0.90 12.16 0.54
CA LEU A 74 -0.04 11.66 -0.47
C LEU A 74 -0.05 12.60 -1.69
N ILE A 75 0.12 12.04 -2.86
CA ILE A 75 0.11 12.78 -4.13
C ILE A 75 -1.29 13.36 -4.38
N GLN A 76 -1.30 14.64 -4.78
CA GLN A 76 -2.51 15.32 -5.23
C GLN A 76 -2.52 15.41 -6.76
N PRO A 77 -3.69 15.28 -7.42
CA PRO A 77 -3.78 15.35 -8.87
C PRO A 77 -3.36 16.71 -9.39
N ASN A 78 -2.58 16.74 -10.47
CA ASN A 78 -2.12 17.95 -11.13
C ASN A 78 -2.26 17.90 -12.66
N LYS A 79 -3.10 17.00 -13.17
CA LYS A 79 -3.33 16.73 -14.60
C LYS A 79 -2.12 16.12 -15.34
N GLN A 80 -1.12 15.66 -14.60
CA GLN A 80 0.03 14.91 -15.13
C GLN A 80 0.25 13.64 -14.30
N PRO A 81 0.73 12.55 -14.89
CA PRO A 81 1.21 11.40 -14.13
C PRO A 81 2.39 11.84 -13.26
N GLN A 82 2.38 11.47 -11.99
CA GLN A 82 3.44 11.85 -11.05
C GLN A 82 4.16 10.61 -10.54
N GLU A 83 5.49 10.63 -10.57
CA GLU A 83 6.31 9.56 -10.03
C GLU A 83 6.12 9.47 -8.51
N ILE A 84 5.91 8.25 -8.00
CA ILE A 84 5.68 7.99 -6.58
C ILE A 84 6.72 7.05 -6.00
N LYS A 85 6.96 7.20 -4.70
CA LYS A 85 7.85 6.30 -3.96
C LYS A 85 7.10 5.12 -3.37
N PHE A 86 5.94 5.36 -2.78
CA PHE A 86 5.15 4.34 -2.09
C PHE A 86 3.81 4.19 -2.80
N MET A 87 3.61 3.03 -3.41
CA MET A 87 2.41 2.68 -4.16
C MET A 87 1.30 2.21 -3.22
N ASN A 88 0.05 2.41 -3.62
CA ASN A 88 -1.13 1.84 -2.98
C ASN A 88 -1.84 0.88 -3.94
N GLY A 89 -2.33 -0.23 -3.41
CA GLY A 89 -2.82 -1.38 -4.18
C GLY A 89 -4.31 -1.34 -4.58
N ASN A 90 -5.03 -0.22 -4.44
CA ASN A 90 -6.48 -0.19 -4.72
C ASN A 90 -6.81 -0.37 -6.19
N VAL A 91 -6.13 0.36 -7.08
CA VAL A 91 -6.23 0.21 -8.54
C VAL A 91 -4.83 0.29 -9.12
N VAL A 92 -4.28 -0.79 -9.64
CA VAL A 92 -2.91 -0.80 -10.17
C VAL A 92 -2.83 -1.54 -11.49
N LEU A 93 -2.34 -0.86 -12.52
CA LEU A 93 -2.04 -1.46 -13.82
C LEU A 93 -0.57 -1.88 -13.86
N VAL A 94 -0.33 -3.17 -14.10
CA VAL A 94 1.01 -3.76 -14.17
C VAL A 94 1.21 -4.40 -15.54
N PRO A 95 2.17 -3.93 -16.37
CA PRO A 95 2.50 -4.57 -17.63
C PRO A 95 3.10 -5.97 -17.44
N LYS A 96 2.87 -6.83 -18.42
CA LYS A 96 3.47 -8.18 -18.45
C LYS A 96 4.99 -8.13 -18.33
N SER A 97 5.65 -7.20 -19.02
CA SER A 97 7.11 -7.01 -18.98
C SER A 97 7.65 -6.77 -17.57
N VAL A 98 6.89 -6.07 -16.73
CA VAL A 98 7.21 -5.89 -15.31
C VAL A 98 7.13 -7.21 -14.57
N VAL A 99 6.05 -7.97 -14.78
CA VAL A 99 5.87 -9.29 -14.17
C VAL A 99 6.97 -10.26 -14.61
N ASP A 100 7.34 -10.27 -15.89
CA ASP A 100 8.43 -11.11 -16.40
C ASP A 100 9.78 -10.77 -15.75
N LYS A 101 9.99 -9.49 -15.39
CA LYS A 101 11.24 -9.01 -14.79
C LYS A 101 11.32 -9.24 -13.29
N ILE A 102 10.25 -8.96 -12.55
CA ILE A 102 10.28 -8.97 -11.08
C ILE A 102 9.32 -9.98 -10.44
N GLY A 103 8.54 -10.73 -11.22
CA GLY A 103 7.52 -11.66 -10.73
C GLY A 103 6.30 -10.94 -10.18
N ILE A 104 5.51 -11.67 -9.39
CA ILE A 104 4.29 -11.18 -8.75
C ILE A 104 4.54 -10.76 -7.30
N ILE A 105 3.49 -10.34 -6.60
CA ILE A 105 3.52 -9.95 -5.18
C ILE A 105 4.08 -11.08 -4.30
N ASP A 106 4.83 -10.74 -3.27
CA ASP A 106 5.49 -11.70 -2.38
C ASP A 106 4.46 -12.33 -1.41
N PRO A 107 4.34 -13.68 -1.36
CA PRO A 107 3.37 -14.37 -0.50
C PRO A 107 3.61 -14.24 1.00
N VAL A 108 4.74 -13.70 1.43
CA VAL A 108 5.04 -13.45 2.84
C VAL A 108 4.06 -12.46 3.48
N TYR A 109 3.56 -11.52 2.68
CA TYR A 109 2.62 -10.50 3.14
C TYR A 109 1.21 -11.06 3.28
N HIS A 110 0.58 -10.82 4.44
CA HIS A 110 -0.76 -11.32 4.69
C HIS A 110 -1.85 -10.36 4.21
N HIS A 111 -1.76 -9.09 4.61
CA HIS A 111 -2.77 -8.08 4.32
C HIS A 111 -2.16 -6.77 3.81
N ASP A 112 -1.31 -6.13 4.59
CA ASP A 112 -0.66 -4.87 4.26
C ASP A 112 0.79 -5.07 3.75
N LEU A 113 1.39 -3.99 3.28
CA LEU A 113 2.77 -3.88 2.80
C LEU A 113 3.08 -4.61 1.47
N GLY A 114 2.22 -5.50 0.99
CA GLY A 114 2.50 -6.23 -0.25
C GLY A 114 2.50 -5.34 -1.49
N ASP A 115 1.63 -4.35 -1.54
CA ASP A 115 1.58 -3.31 -2.57
C ASP A 115 2.80 -2.39 -2.51
N VAL A 116 3.12 -1.91 -1.32
CA VAL A 116 4.30 -1.06 -1.09
C VAL A 116 5.59 -1.81 -1.42
N ASP A 117 5.70 -3.09 -0.99
CA ASP A 117 6.84 -3.95 -1.32
C ASP A 117 7.02 -4.12 -2.83
N TYR A 118 5.91 -4.37 -3.54
CA TYR A 118 5.94 -4.57 -4.99
C TYR A 118 6.40 -3.30 -5.72
N GLY A 119 5.86 -2.13 -5.35
CA GLY A 119 6.27 -0.86 -5.91
C GLY A 119 7.74 -0.52 -5.62
N LEU A 120 8.24 -0.79 -4.41
CA LEU A 120 9.65 -0.59 -4.07
C LEU A 120 10.56 -1.56 -4.82
N LYS A 121 10.17 -2.85 -4.92
CA LYS A 121 10.88 -3.87 -5.70
C LYS A 121 10.97 -3.48 -7.17
N ALA A 122 9.89 -2.93 -7.75
CA ALA A 122 9.89 -2.42 -9.11
C ALA A 122 10.94 -1.32 -9.28
N GLN A 123 10.95 -0.32 -8.41
CA GLN A 123 11.90 0.79 -8.44
C GLN A 123 13.35 0.35 -8.24
N GLU A 124 13.61 -0.62 -7.36
CA GLU A 124 14.94 -1.22 -7.17
C GLU A 124 15.45 -1.93 -8.44
N ASN A 125 14.54 -2.32 -9.34
CA ASN A 125 14.83 -2.91 -10.65
C ASN A 125 14.75 -1.91 -11.81
N GLY A 126 14.73 -0.59 -11.53
CA GLY A 126 14.71 0.47 -12.54
C GLY A 126 13.35 0.67 -13.20
N ILE A 127 12.27 0.11 -12.64
CA ILE A 127 10.90 0.29 -13.13
C ILE A 127 10.26 1.44 -12.37
N LYS A 128 9.76 2.44 -13.08
CA LYS A 128 9.09 3.59 -12.48
C LYS A 128 7.63 3.27 -12.12
N VAL A 129 7.13 3.95 -11.12
CA VAL A 129 5.74 3.87 -10.67
C VAL A 129 5.15 5.27 -10.68
N TYR A 130 4.01 5.44 -11.34
CA TYR A 130 3.34 6.74 -11.47
C TYR A 130 1.89 6.66 -10.95
N THR A 131 1.33 7.82 -10.63
CA THR A 131 -0.12 7.95 -10.42
C THR A 131 -0.83 8.22 -11.75
N THR A 132 -2.17 8.06 -11.74
CA THR A 132 -3.04 8.67 -12.76
C THR A 132 -3.04 10.20 -12.64
N ARG A 133 -3.41 10.90 -13.72
CA ARG A 133 -3.49 12.38 -13.79
C ARG A 133 -4.60 12.95 -12.93
N ILE A 134 -5.68 12.18 -12.83
CA ILE A 134 -6.94 12.51 -12.14
C ILE A 134 -7.40 11.29 -11.33
N PRO A 135 -8.32 11.46 -10.36
CA PRO A 135 -8.96 10.33 -9.69
C PRO A 135 -9.74 9.46 -10.68
N ILE A 136 -9.63 8.15 -10.54
CA ILE A 136 -10.30 7.15 -11.40
C ILE A 136 -11.28 6.26 -10.64
N ALA A 137 -11.37 6.48 -9.35
CA ALA A 137 -12.29 5.76 -8.47
C ALA A 137 -12.62 6.60 -7.23
N SER A 138 -13.71 6.23 -6.57
CA SER A 138 -14.07 6.71 -5.23
C SER A 138 -14.13 5.56 -4.23
N GLY A 139 -13.97 5.89 -2.93
CA GLY A 139 -13.98 4.90 -1.86
C GLY A 139 -14.10 5.51 -0.48
N TYR A 140 -14.00 4.65 0.54
CA TYR A 140 -13.99 5.07 1.95
C TYR A 140 -12.57 5.15 2.51
N SER A 141 -12.34 6.08 3.43
CA SER A 141 -11.06 6.12 4.15
C SER A 141 -10.98 4.98 5.17
N ASN A 142 -9.86 4.27 5.19
CA ASN A 142 -9.57 3.27 6.21
C ASN A 142 -8.82 3.91 7.39
N ASN A 143 -9.55 4.29 8.42
CA ASN A 143 -9.02 4.99 9.60
C ASN A 143 -8.50 4.05 10.71
N PHE A 144 -8.26 2.81 10.38
CA PHE A 144 -7.89 1.77 11.32
C PHE A 144 -6.41 1.83 11.72
N CYS A 145 -6.13 2.02 13.02
CA CYS A 145 -4.77 1.97 13.52
C CYS A 145 -4.26 0.52 13.63
N ARG A 146 -3.30 0.15 12.77
CA ARG A 146 -2.73 -1.21 12.72
C ARG A 146 -1.66 -1.46 13.78
N VAL A 147 -0.99 -0.41 14.23
CA VAL A 147 0.18 -0.50 15.12
C VAL A 147 -0.23 -0.74 16.56
N ARG A 148 -1.33 -0.13 17.02
CA ARG A 148 -1.77 -0.18 18.40
C ARG A 148 -3.29 -0.14 18.49
N LYS A 149 -3.86 -0.85 19.46
CA LYS A 149 -5.25 -0.72 19.87
C LYS A 149 -5.31 -0.12 21.27
N GLY A 150 -5.98 1.02 21.43
CA GLY A 150 -6.24 1.65 22.71
C GLY A 150 -7.42 1.02 23.47
N GLY A 151 -7.54 1.31 24.78
CA GLY A 151 -8.66 0.88 25.58
C GLY A 151 -8.78 -0.63 25.85
N VAL A 152 -7.74 -1.42 25.58
CA VAL A 152 -7.75 -2.88 25.73
C VAL A 152 -6.57 -3.36 26.59
N THR A 153 -6.63 -4.61 27.04
CA THR A 153 -5.56 -5.26 27.81
C THR A 153 -4.29 -5.42 26.98
N LEU A 154 -3.15 -5.55 27.67
CA LEU A 154 -1.85 -5.79 27.02
C LEU A 154 -1.87 -7.06 26.14
N LYS A 155 -2.53 -8.12 26.64
CA LYS A 155 -2.70 -9.38 25.89
C LYS A 155 -3.46 -9.18 24.57
N GLU A 156 -4.53 -8.40 24.61
CA GLU A 156 -5.32 -8.08 23.41
C GLU A 156 -4.56 -7.20 22.44
N ARG A 157 -3.74 -6.23 22.91
CA ARG A 157 -2.87 -5.43 22.06
C ARG A 157 -1.90 -6.31 21.27
N PHE A 158 -1.21 -7.22 21.95
CA PHE A 158 -0.27 -8.12 21.28
C PHE A 158 -0.98 -9.12 20.37
N LYS A 159 -2.13 -9.68 20.76
CA LYS A 159 -2.96 -10.52 19.89
C LYS A 159 -3.34 -9.76 18.61
N ARG A 160 -3.73 -8.49 18.74
CA ARG A 160 -4.04 -7.63 17.61
C ARG A 160 -2.80 -7.34 16.76
N LEU A 161 -1.67 -6.97 17.37
CA LEU A 161 -0.43 -6.65 16.68
C LEU A 161 0.05 -7.81 15.77
N TYR A 162 -0.05 -9.04 16.26
CA TYR A 162 0.32 -10.24 15.49
C TYR A 162 -0.79 -10.75 14.56
N SER A 163 -1.97 -10.17 14.59
CA SER A 163 -3.06 -10.55 13.67
C SER A 163 -2.75 -10.12 12.23
N PRO A 164 -3.40 -10.71 11.23
CA PRO A 164 -3.24 -10.30 9.83
C PRO A 164 -3.58 -8.83 9.56
N LEU A 165 -4.50 -8.25 10.34
CA LEU A 165 -4.88 -6.84 10.26
C LEU A 165 -4.01 -5.93 11.13
N GLY A 166 -3.13 -6.49 11.97
CA GLY A 166 -2.18 -5.75 12.79
C GLY A 166 -0.86 -5.50 12.06
N SER A 167 -0.03 -4.64 12.64
CA SER A 167 1.32 -4.37 12.16
C SER A 167 2.28 -5.48 12.61
N ASN A 168 2.11 -6.69 12.06
CA ASN A 168 2.83 -7.89 12.50
C ASN A 168 4.34 -7.67 12.53
N PRO A 169 5.02 -7.85 13.70
CA PRO A 169 6.45 -7.57 13.86
C PRO A 169 7.34 -8.34 12.89
N ASN A 170 7.04 -9.62 12.62
CA ASN A 170 7.86 -10.45 11.75
C ASN A 170 7.80 -9.96 10.29
N ILE A 171 6.59 -9.62 9.82
CA ILE A 171 6.36 -9.10 8.46
C ILE A 171 6.98 -7.71 8.32
N ASN A 172 6.81 -6.85 9.32
CA ASN A 172 7.44 -5.53 9.33
C ASN A 172 8.96 -5.59 9.39
N PHE A 173 9.53 -6.54 10.16
CA PHE A 173 10.97 -6.77 10.17
C PHE A 173 11.48 -7.19 8.79
N TYR A 174 10.82 -8.17 8.16
CA TYR A 174 11.15 -8.64 6.82
C TYR A 174 11.13 -7.49 5.80
N PHE A 175 10.02 -6.77 5.72
CA PHE A 175 9.84 -5.62 4.82
C PHE A 175 10.91 -4.55 5.02
N ARG A 176 11.14 -4.13 6.28
CA ARG A 176 12.08 -3.05 6.58
C ARG A 176 13.53 -3.47 6.38
N LYS A 177 13.87 -4.72 6.69
CA LYS A 177 15.20 -5.26 6.42
C LYS A 177 15.47 -5.27 4.92
N LYS A 178 14.49 -5.69 4.11
CA LYS A 178 14.58 -5.79 2.65
C LYS A 178 14.85 -4.42 2.01
N HIS A 179 14.07 -3.40 2.35
CA HIS A 179 14.10 -2.09 1.67
C HIS A 179 14.89 -0.99 2.38
N PHE A 180 15.10 -1.09 3.69
CA PHE A 180 15.70 0.00 4.48
C PHE A 180 16.87 -0.43 5.34
N GLY A 181 17.20 -1.71 5.35
CA GLY A 181 18.31 -2.28 6.11
C GLY A 181 17.97 -2.72 7.53
N THR A 182 18.82 -3.57 8.08
CA THR A 182 18.61 -4.27 9.37
C THR A 182 18.44 -3.30 10.54
N THR A 183 19.24 -2.24 10.60
CA THR A 183 19.19 -1.26 11.70
C THR A 183 17.81 -0.60 11.79
N LYS A 184 17.26 -0.11 10.65
CA LYS A 184 15.93 0.50 10.62
C LYS A 184 14.82 -0.50 10.94
N ALA A 185 15.00 -1.78 10.56
CA ALA A 185 14.08 -2.84 10.93
C ALA A 185 14.05 -3.05 12.46
N ILE A 186 15.21 -3.18 13.09
CA ILE A 186 15.32 -3.37 14.56
C ILE A 186 14.72 -2.17 15.30
N ILE A 187 15.08 -0.94 14.93
CA ILE A 187 14.56 0.27 15.57
C ILE A 187 13.03 0.30 15.51
N PHE A 188 12.44 -0.03 14.35
CA PHE A 188 10.98 -0.06 14.21
C PHE A 188 10.35 -1.14 15.10
N ILE A 189 10.94 -2.33 15.19
CA ILE A 189 10.40 -3.39 16.05
C ILE A 189 10.45 -2.98 17.52
N ILE A 190 11.56 -2.42 17.99
CA ILE A 190 11.65 -1.88 19.35
C ILE A 190 10.56 -0.81 19.56
N TYR A 191 10.41 0.12 18.61
CA TYR A 191 9.40 1.18 18.69
C TYR A 191 7.98 0.64 18.84
N ILE A 192 7.57 -0.32 18.01
CA ILE A 192 6.19 -0.86 18.10
C ILE A 192 5.97 -1.68 19.38
N PHE A 193 6.99 -2.37 19.89
CA PHE A 193 6.89 -3.06 21.17
C PHE A 193 6.75 -2.08 22.34
N VAL A 194 7.62 -1.07 22.42
CA VAL A 194 7.53 -0.01 23.43
C VAL A 194 6.17 0.67 23.37
N LEU A 195 5.71 1.05 22.18
CA LEU A 195 4.41 1.69 21.99
C LEU A 195 3.24 0.83 22.51
N ASN A 196 3.29 -0.49 22.35
CA ASN A 196 2.24 -1.41 22.81
C ASN A 196 2.32 -1.72 24.32
N ILE A 197 3.52 -1.66 24.94
CA ILE A 197 3.70 -1.87 26.37
C ILE A 197 3.26 -0.64 27.17
N LEU A 198 3.49 0.56 26.66
CA LEU A 198 3.17 1.80 27.36
C LEU A 198 1.65 1.92 27.65
N PRO A 199 1.25 2.46 28.83
CA PRO A 199 -0.14 2.79 29.13
C PRO A 199 -0.73 3.82 28.13
N ASP A 200 -2.04 3.74 27.88
CA ASP A 200 -2.73 4.65 26.95
C ASP A 200 -2.53 6.12 27.29
N LYS A 201 -2.60 6.47 28.59
CA LYS A 201 -2.39 7.85 29.06
C LYS A 201 -1.04 8.42 28.61
N ILE A 202 0.03 7.63 28.65
CA ILE A 202 1.37 8.04 28.24
C ILE A 202 1.40 8.21 26.71
N VAL A 203 0.87 7.23 25.98
CA VAL A 203 0.88 7.27 24.52
C VAL A 203 0.07 8.46 24.01
N TYR A 204 -1.11 8.69 24.53
CA TYR A 204 -1.95 9.84 24.10
C TYR A 204 -1.36 11.20 24.49
N PHE A 205 -0.62 11.26 25.62
CA PHE A 205 0.08 12.48 26.02
C PHE A 205 1.19 12.86 25.01
N PHE A 206 2.01 11.91 24.55
CA PHE A 206 3.15 12.18 23.67
C PHE A 206 2.79 12.18 22.19
N TRP A 207 1.83 11.37 21.75
CA TRP A 207 1.50 11.16 20.33
C TRP A 207 0.07 11.62 19.96
N GLY A 208 -0.69 12.14 20.92
CA GLY A 208 -2.05 12.58 20.67
C GLY A 208 -2.96 11.44 20.21
N ASP A 209 -3.87 11.76 19.30
CA ASP A 209 -4.88 10.82 18.81
C ASP A 209 -4.42 9.92 17.66
N ILE A 210 -3.15 9.99 17.26
CA ILE A 210 -2.61 9.21 16.13
C ILE A 210 -2.83 7.69 16.32
N TYR A 211 -2.82 7.21 17.56
CA TYR A 211 -2.98 5.80 17.91
C TYR A 211 -4.34 5.47 18.54
N LYS A 212 -5.30 6.35 18.46
CA LYS A 212 -6.69 6.02 18.79
C LYS A 212 -7.35 5.38 17.57
N ASP A 213 -8.03 4.26 17.77
CA ASP A 213 -8.98 3.75 16.77
C ASP A 213 -10.10 4.80 16.62
N LYS A 214 -10.34 5.27 15.41
CA LYS A 214 -11.42 6.22 15.09
C LYS A 214 -12.63 5.46 14.61
#